data_e822f1d5415467521be882d18655fc45
#
_entry.id   e822f1d5415467521be882d18655fc45
#
_cell.length_a   1.000
_cell.length_b   1.000
_cell.length_c   1.000
_cell.angle_alpha   90.00
_cell.angle_beta   90.00
_cell.angle_gamma   90.00
#
_symmetry.space_group_name_H-M   'P 1'
#
loop_
_entity.id
_entity.type
_entity.pdbx_description
1 polymer ?
#
loop_
_entity_poly.entity_id
_entity_poly.type
_entity_poly.pdbx_seq_one_letter_code
_entity_poly.pdbx_strand_id
1 'polypeptide(L)'
;MKPFIAADILLPAPQTDMGLWPALACDQFTSQPEYWQKAEALTQNAPSTLHITLPEAYLESPDVDGRIAAIHTAMADYRARVLTRGVHGFVYVERATQSGVRQGLVGAVDLEAYSYEKGS
;
A
#
# COMPACT_ATOMS: atom_id res chain seq x y z
N MET A 1 -24.06 -8.30 12.71
CA MET A 1 -23.06 -8.18 11.66
C MET A 1 -22.45 -6.80 11.66
N LYS A 2 -21.14 -6.71 11.66
CA LYS A 2 -20.42 -5.44 11.64
C LYS A 2 -19.58 -5.37 10.36
N PRO A 3 -20.07 -4.72 9.30
CA PRO A 3 -19.39 -4.72 8.01
C PRO A 3 -18.08 -3.92 8.00
N PHE A 4 -17.92 -2.94 8.89
CA PHE A 4 -16.73 -2.13 8.99
C PHE A 4 -16.20 -2.23 10.42
N ILE A 5 -15.02 -2.84 10.57
CA ILE A 5 -14.47 -3.22 11.87
C ILE A 5 -13.03 -2.71 12.01
N ALA A 6 -12.52 -2.74 13.24
CA ALA A 6 -11.13 -2.44 13.52
C ALA A 6 -10.21 -3.40 12.77
N ALA A 7 -9.07 -2.90 12.33
CA ALA A 7 -8.08 -3.67 11.58
C ALA A 7 -6.81 -3.88 12.39
N ASP A 8 -6.11 -4.97 12.09
CA ASP A 8 -4.74 -5.16 12.55
C ASP A 8 -3.82 -4.45 11.56
N ILE A 9 -3.12 -3.43 12.05
CA ILE A 9 -2.35 -2.52 11.23
C ILE A 9 -0.89 -2.61 11.66
N LEU A 10 0.00 -2.72 10.67
CA LEU A 10 1.43 -2.67 10.89
C LEU A 10 1.96 -1.32 10.42
N LEU A 11 2.71 -0.66 11.28
CA LEU A 11 3.32 0.64 11.01
C LEU A 11 4.83 0.49 10.87
N PRO A 12 5.46 1.31 10.00
CA PRO A 12 6.91 1.27 9.86
C PRO A 12 7.60 1.73 11.14
N ALA A 13 8.79 1.18 11.37
CA ALA A 13 9.61 1.54 12.51
C ALA A 13 9.95 3.04 12.49
N PRO A 14 10.16 3.67 13.68
CA PRO A 14 10.39 5.12 13.76
C PRO A 14 11.57 5.65 12.95
N GLN A 15 12.59 4.82 12.72
CA GLN A 15 13.77 5.19 11.95
C GLN A 15 13.57 5.13 10.43
N THR A 16 12.41 4.66 9.96
CA THR A 16 12.11 4.57 8.52
C THR A 16 12.07 5.97 7.91
N ASP A 17 12.72 6.13 6.75
CA ASP A 17 12.65 7.39 6.00
C ASP A 17 11.27 7.55 5.36
N MET A 18 10.43 8.37 5.98
CA MET A 18 9.05 8.58 5.52
C MET A 18 8.97 9.41 4.23
N GLY A 19 10.06 10.00 3.79
CA GLY A 19 10.14 10.61 2.46
C GLY A 19 10.24 9.60 1.34
N LEU A 20 10.76 8.41 1.63
CA LEU A 20 10.89 7.31 0.67
C LEU A 20 9.87 6.19 0.88
N TRP A 21 9.21 6.16 2.04
CA TRP A 21 8.26 5.10 2.38
C TRP A 21 7.02 5.08 1.48
N PRO A 22 6.31 6.21 1.25
CA PRO A 22 5.11 6.18 0.44
C PRO A 22 5.43 6.06 -1.04
N ALA A 23 4.66 5.25 -1.75
CA ALA A 23 4.61 5.28 -3.21
C ALA A 23 3.32 6.00 -3.62
N LEU A 24 3.44 6.97 -4.51
CA LEU A 24 2.25 7.64 -5.04
C LEU A 24 1.54 6.72 -6.02
N ALA A 25 0.34 6.30 -5.64
CA ALA A 25 -0.58 5.63 -6.55
C ALA A 25 -1.49 6.71 -7.14
N CYS A 26 -1.12 7.22 -8.29
CA CYS A 26 -1.90 8.22 -9.01
C CYS A 26 -2.39 7.61 -10.31
N ASP A 27 -3.70 7.60 -10.52
CA ASP A 27 -4.31 6.98 -11.69
C ASP A 27 -3.74 7.48 -13.00
N GLN A 28 -3.19 8.69 -13.01
CA GLN A 28 -2.59 9.27 -14.21
C GLN A 28 -1.26 8.62 -14.60
N PHE A 29 -0.56 7.99 -13.65
CA PHE A 29 0.80 7.51 -13.85
C PHE A 29 0.96 5.99 -13.65
N THR A 30 -0.08 5.31 -13.19
CA THR A 30 0.02 3.89 -12.81
C THR A 30 0.39 2.97 -13.97
N SER A 31 0.04 3.35 -15.20
CA SER A 31 0.36 2.58 -16.41
C SER A 31 1.63 3.03 -17.12
N GLN A 32 2.37 4.00 -16.58
CA GLN A 32 3.57 4.56 -17.23
C GLN A 32 4.84 3.95 -16.64
N PRO A 33 5.58 3.12 -17.40
CA PRO A 33 6.81 2.50 -16.90
C PRO A 33 7.86 3.50 -16.43
N GLU A 34 7.98 4.65 -17.09
CA GLU A 34 8.96 5.68 -16.77
C GLU A 34 8.76 6.24 -15.36
N TYR A 35 7.51 6.40 -14.94
CA TYR A 35 7.20 6.84 -13.59
C TYR A 35 7.74 5.86 -12.54
N TRP A 36 7.49 4.56 -12.75
CA TRP A 36 7.91 3.53 -11.82
C TRP A 36 9.43 3.35 -11.81
N GLN A 37 10.07 3.48 -12.97
CA GLN A 37 11.53 3.44 -13.06
C GLN A 37 12.19 4.57 -12.28
N LYS A 38 11.64 5.78 -12.35
CA LYS A 38 12.13 6.93 -11.56
C LYS A 38 11.92 6.70 -10.07
N ALA A 39 10.77 6.16 -9.68
CA ALA A 39 10.48 5.85 -8.29
C ALA A 39 11.43 4.77 -7.74
N GLU A 40 11.72 3.74 -8.53
CA GLU A 40 12.68 2.71 -8.17
C GLU A 40 14.09 3.28 -7.99
N ALA A 41 14.51 4.16 -8.91
CA ALA A 41 15.81 4.81 -8.83
C ALA A 41 15.92 5.71 -7.59
N LEU A 42 14.85 6.38 -7.21
CA LEU A 42 14.82 7.25 -6.03
C LEU A 42 14.90 6.46 -4.73
N THR A 43 14.14 5.37 -4.64
CA THR A 43 14.06 4.58 -3.40
C THR A 43 15.22 3.62 -3.23
N GLN A 44 15.76 3.09 -4.31
CA GLN A 44 16.83 2.08 -4.31
C GLN A 44 16.50 0.93 -3.34
N ASN A 45 17.34 0.70 -2.34
CA ASN A 45 17.16 -0.35 -1.34
C ASN A 45 16.48 0.12 -0.06
N ALA A 46 16.09 1.40 0.01
CA ALA A 46 15.41 1.93 1.18
C ALA A 46 14.01 1.30 1.33
N PRO A 47 13.54 1.08 2.56
CA PRO A 47 12.18 0.62 2.76
C PRO A 47 11.16 1.55 2.13
N SER A 48 10.29 0.98 1.29
CA SER A 48 9.25 1.72 0.59
C SER A 48 8.09 0.80 0.25
N THR A 49 6.87 1.34 0.30
CA THR A 49 5.69 0.62 -0.17
C THR A 49 5.79 0.26 -1.65
N LEU A 50 6.64 0.96 -2.41
CA LEU A 50 6.93 0.62 -3.79
C LEU A 50 7.38 -0.84 -3.96
N HIS A 51 8.20 -1.34 -3.03
CA HIS A 51 8.78 -2.69 -3.12
C HIS A 51 7.80 -3.80 -2.74
N ILE A 52 6.64 -3.45 -2.19
CA ILE A 52 5.58 -4.39 -1.83
C ILE A 52 4.31 -4.16 -2.64
N THR A 53 4.43 -3.49 -3.77
CA THR A 53 3.33 -3.19 -4.69
C THR A 53 3.70 -3.68 -6.08
N LEU A 54 2.74 -4.28 -6.79
CA LEU A 54 2.90 -4.59 -8.21
C LEU A 54 2.33 -3.42 -9.03
N PRO A 55 3.19 -2.61 -9.67
CA PRO A 55 2.70 -1.51 -10.50
C PRO A 55 1.89 -2.00 -11.69
N GLU A 56 0.85 -1.27 -12.03
CA GLU A 56 -0.04 -1.60 -13.16
C GLU A 56 0.74 -1.74 -14.46
N ALA A 57 1.78 -0.93 -14.66
CA ALA A 57 2.61 -0.96 -15.86
C ALA A 57 3.26 -2.33 -16.11
N TYR A 58 3.36 -3.18 -15.09
CA TYR A 58 4.05 -4.47 -15.19
C TYR A 58 3.10 -5.68 -15.15
N LEU A 59 1.78 -5.46 -15.12
CA LEU A 59 0.79 -6.55 -15.03
C LEU A 59 0.88 -7.52 -16.22
N GLU A 60 1.14 -6.98 -17.41
CA GLU A 60 1.25 -7.79 -18.64
C GLU A 60 2.71 -8.05 -19.03
N SER A 61 3.65 -7.77 -18.15
CA SER A 61 5.07 -7.95 -18.40
C SER A 61 5.45 -9.44 -18.40
N PRO A 62 6.38 -9.88 -19.28
CA PRO A 62 6.86 -11.26 -19.26
C PRO A 62 7.50 -11.69 -17.95
N ASP A 63 8.03 -10.76 -17.16
CA ASP A 63 8.67 -11.02 -15.87
C ASP A 63 7.76 -10.82 -14.66
N VAL A 64 6.44 -10.77 -14.86
CA VAL A 64 5.48 -10.49 -13.77
C VAL A 64 5.60 -11.49 -12.61
N ASP A 65 5.80 -12.76 -12.91
CA ASP A 65 5.94 -13.78 -11.85
C ASP A 65 7.19 -13.56 -11.00
N GLY A 66 8.29 -13.14 -11.63
CA GLY A 66 9.50 -12.77 -10.92
C GLY A 66 9.30 -11.53 -10.03
N ARG A 67 8.56 -10.56 -10.52
CA ARG A 67 8.22 -9.37 -9.74
C ARG A 67 7.35 -9.72 -8.54
N ILE A 68 6.36 -10.58 -8.71
CA ILE A 68 5.50 -11.04 -7.60
C ILE A 68 6.34 -11.79 -6.56
N ALA A 69 7.24 -12.65 -6.99
CA ALA A 69 8.13 -13.36 -6.06
C ALA A 69 9.02 -12.40 -5.26
N ALA A 70 9.55 -11.36 -5.92
CA ALA A 70 10.35 -10.33 -5.25
C ALA A 70 9.52 -9.53 -4.24
N ILE A 71 8.27 -9.24 -4.56
CA ILE A 71 7.34 -8.56 -3.65
C ILE A 71 7.10 -9.42 -2.40
N HIS A 72 6.84 -10.71 -2.55
CA HIS A 72 6.65 -11.61 -1.42
C HIS A 72 7.89 -11.67 -0.52
N THR A 73 9.07 -11.70 -1.11
CA THR A 73 10.33 -11.66 -0.37
C THR A 73 10.46 -10.35 0.41
N ALA A 74 10.16 -9.22 -0.23
CA ALA A 74 10.19 -7.92 0.42
C ALA A 74 9.18 -7.82 1.56
N MET A 75 7.97 -8.34 1.37
CA MET A 75 6.93 -8.34 2.41
C MET A 75 7.39 -9.13 3.64
N ALA A 76 7.99 -10.30 3.45
CA ALA A 76 8.51 -11.11 4.56
C ALA A 76 9.63 -10.37 5.30
N ASP A 77 10.54 -9.73 4.56
CA ASP A 77 11.62 -8.92 5.13
C ASP A 77 11.07 -7.73 5.92
N TYR A 78 10.10 -7.03 5.36
CA TYR A 78 9.50 -5.85 6.01
C TYR A 78 8.75 -6.22 7.29
N ARG A 79 8.06 -7.35 7.31
CA ARG A 79 7.40 -7.83 8.53
C ARG A 79 8.41 -8.11 9.64
N ALA A 80 9.60 -8.59 9.28
CA ALA A 80 10.64 -8.91 10.24
C ALA A 80 11.40 -7.69 10.75
N ARG A 81 11.64 -6.68 9.90
CA ARG A 81 12.59 -5.61 10.19
C ARG A 81 12.05 -4.19 10.09
N VAL A 82 10.99 -3.96 9.34
CA VAL A 82 10.48 -2.61 9.04
C VAL A 82 9.13 -2.37 9.69
N LEU A 83 8.17 -3.24 9.46
CA LEU A 83 6.81 -3.10 10.00
C LEU A 83 6.76 -3.69 11.41
N THR A 84 7.39 -2.98 12.36
CA THR A 84 7.66 -3.50 13.71
C THR A 84 6.66 -3.03 14.76
N ARG A 85 5.74 -2.12 14.39
CA ARG A 85 4.72 -1.61 15.32
C ARG A 85 3.35 -2.07 14.89
N GLY A 86 2.67 -2.82 15.78
CA GLY A 86 1.30 -3.27 15.55
C GLY A 86 0.29 -2.41 16.28
N VAL A 87 -0.82 -2.10 15.63
CA VAL A 87 -1.96 -1.38 16.20
C VAL A 87 -3.24 -2.11 15.80
N HIS A 88 -4.16 -2.26 16.75
CA HIS A 88 -5.51 -2.77 16.44
C HIS A 88 -6.51 -1.63 16.60
N GLY A 89 -7.18 -1.26 15.52
CA GLY A 89 -8.13 -0.15 15.57
C GLY A 89 -8.45 0.40 14.20
N PHE A 90 -8.90 1.64 14.20
CA PHE A 90 -9.14 2.42 12.98
C PHE A 90 -8.05 3.46 12.83
N VAL A 91 -7.72 3.82 11.59
CA VAL A 91 -6.79 4.92 11.32
C VAL A 91 -7.57 6.09 10.76
N TYR A 92 -7.49 7.22 11.44
CA TYR A 92 -7.99 8.49 10.93
C TYR A 92 -6.92 9.12 10.04
N VAL A 93 -7.31 9.49 8.83
CA VAL A 93 -6.43 10.14 7.86
C VAL A 93 -6.93 11.54 7.59
N GLU A 94 -6.02 12.49 7.66
CA GLU A 94 -6.31 13.88 7.32
C GLU A 94 -5.29 14.37 6.30
N ARG A 95 -5.76 14.92 5.20
CA ARG A 95 -4.90 15.41 4.12
C ARG A 95 -5.30 16.82 3.71
N ALA A 96 -4.37 17.75 3.90
CA ALA A 96 -4.54 19.12 3.42
C ALA A 96 -4.34 19.16 1.90
N THR A 97 -5.26 19.81 1.21
CA THR A 97 -5.21 20.03 -0.24
C THR A 97 -5.48 21.50 -0.52
N GLN A 98 -5.29 21.93 -1.77
CA GLN A 98 -5.58 23.31 -2.15
C GLN A 98 -7.05 23.69 -1.99
N SER A 99 -7.96 22.72 -2.11
CA SER A 99 -9.40 22.94 -2.01
C SER A 99 -9.96 22.70 -0.60
N GLY A 100 -9.13 22.35 0.37
CA GLY A 100 -9.55 22.09 1.75
C GLY A 100 -8.86 20.87 2.35
N VAL A 101 -9.42 20.36 3.46
CA VAL A 101 -8.90 19.22 4.16
C VAL A 101 -9.78 18.00 3.85
N ARG A 102 -9.15 16.92 3.37
CA ARG A 102 -9.82 15.63 3.21
C ARG A 102 -9.65 14.80 4.46
N GLN A 103 -10.72 14.14 4.86
CA GLN A 103 -10.75 13.29 6.03
C GLN A 103 -11.16 11.88 5.61
N GLY A 104 -10.52 10.88 6.21
CA GLY A 104 -10.81 9.48 5.92
C GLY A 104 -10.64 8.61 7.14
N LEU A 105 -11.32 7.48 7.12
CA LEU A 105 -11.21 6.47 8.16
C LEU A 105 -10.85 5.13 7.50
N VAL A 106 -9.74 4.55 7.92
CA VAL A 106 -9.28 3.24 7.44
C VAL A 106 -9.63 2.17 8.46
N GLY A 107 -10.24 1.11 7.99
CA GLY A 107 -10.58 -0.06 8.79
C GLY A 107 -10.61 -1.31 7.93
N ALA A 108 -11.16 -2.38 8.46
CA ALA A 108 -11.31 -3.64 7.75
C ALA A 108 -12.77 -3.87 7.38
N VAL A 109 -12.98 -4.55 6.26
CA VAL A 109 -14.31 -4.95 5.80
C VAL A 109 -14.36 -6.48 5.81
N ASP A 110 -15.37 -7.02 6.48
CA ASP A 110 -15.63 -8.46 6.44
C ASP A 110 -16.38 -8.79 5.16
N LEU A 111 -15.67 -9.30 4.16
CA LEU A 111 -16.24 -9.63 2.86
C LEU A 111 -17.26 -10.73 2.94
N GLU A 112 -17.17 -11.62 3.91
CA GLU A 112 -18.15 -12.69 4.11
C GLU A 112 -19.52 -12.16 4.63
N ALA A 113 -19.52 -10.92 5.13
CA ALA A 113 -20.74 -10.29 5.59
C ALA A 113 -21.57 -9.67 4.46
N TYR A 114 -21.05 -9.66 3.22
CA TYR A 114 -21.72 -9.05 2.08
C TYR A 114 -22.25 -10.12 1.13
N SER A 115 -23.41 -9.84 0.52
CA SER A 115 -23.94 -10.63 -0.58
C SER A 115 -23.52 -9.98 -1.90
N TYR A 116 -23.04 -10.81 -2.84
CA TYR A 116 -22.70 -10.36 -4.19
C TYR A 116 -23.83 -10.58 -5.18
N GLU A 117 -25.01 -10.97 -4.68
CA GLU A 117 -26.18 -11.14 -5.53
C GLU A 117 -26.71 -9.78 -5.99
N LYS A 118 -27.29 -9.80 -7.19
CA LYS A 118 -27.88 -8.59 -7.78
C LYS A 118 -29.01 -8.06 -6.88
N GLY A 119 -28.91 -6.79 -6.49
CA GLY A 119 -29.91 -6.14 -5.66
C GLY A 119 -29.69 -6.24 -4.17
N SER A 120 -28.56 -6.82 -3.74
CA SER A 120 -28.19 -6.89 -2.33
C SER A 120 -27.37 -5.67 -1.89
#